data_5dc433233ffce30ff90d8525941c08ba
#
_entry.id   5dc433233ffce30ff90d8525941c08ba
#
_cell.length_a   1.000
_cell.length_b   1.000
_cell.length_c   1.000
_cell.angle_alpha   90.00
_cell.angle_beta   90.00
_cell.angle_gamma   90.00
#
_symmetry.space_group_name_H-M   'P 1'
#
loop_
_entity.id
_entity.type
_entity.pdbx_description
1 polymer ?
#
loop_
_entity_poly.entity_id
_entity_poly.type
_entity_poly.pdbx_seq_one_letter_code
_entity_poly.pdbx_strand_id
1 'polypeptide(L)'
;MNLFTEKIEQQAIERIQKFAKIAKTMGFEVCLGFSGGKDSQVCYDLCKRSGIEFKAYYNVAFESNVTKCFIREYYPDVIWRRDYKFGFIENIWRNHGGLLPTVQIAYCCSNYKHNHNYIDKCSIVGVRKAEGRARSKRTAFSAKNKTILKKNKHLVNEYFVETCQSVGTASVIQLMPIVDWTDGDVWDYIHKYNLPVNPEYEHSRRVGCIVCPKTNFTSNYIGLLKYPKLIDAFILAREKAGRNGNPIDWLITSDKKDYFDDKPYYICRWLNHSFMPFTKKQEEFYRKVREKYDQLKSNENKLL
;
A
#
# COMPACT_ATOMS: atom_id res chain seq x y z
N MET A 1 19.88 -25.96 -6.88
CA MET A 1 19.26 -24.91 -7.70
C MET A 1 18.04 -25.51 -8.37
N ASN A 2 16.86 -24.98 -8.14
CA ASN A 2 15.62 -25.64 -8.56
C ASN A 2 15.25 -25.14 -9.96
N LEU A 3 15.25 -26.02 -10.97
CA LEU A 3 14.86 -25.74 -12.37
C LEU A 3 13.53 -24.97 -12.49
N PHE A 4 12.63 -25.16 -11.54
CA PHE A 4 11.36 -24.48 -11.47
C PHE A 4 11.52 -22.96 -11.22
N THR A 5 12.41 -22.58 -10.30
CA THR A 5 12.67 -21.18 -9.96
C THR A 5 13.25 -20.42 -11.16
N GLU A 6 14.18 -21.03 -11.89
CA GLU A 6 14.74 -20.42 -13.11
C GLU A 6 13.68 -20.19 -14.21
N LYS A 7 12.77 -21.13 -14.37
CA LYS A 7 11.69 -21.04 -15.35
C LYS A 7 10.73 -19.88 -15.06
N ILE A 8 10.33 -19.68 -13.80
CA ILE A 8 9.41 -18.58 -13.44
C ILE A 8 10.10 -17.22 -13.52
N GLU A 9 11.40 -17.12 -13.20
CA GLU A 9 12.19 -15.90 -13.41
C GLU A 9 12.29 -15.54 -14.89
N GLN A 10 12.67 -16.51 -15.71
CA GLN A 10 12.77 -16.31 -17.16
C GLN A 10 11.43 -15.86 -17.75
N GLN A 11 10.33 -16.48 -17.35
CA GLN A 11 8.98 -16.09 -17.76
C GLN A 11 8.65 -14.64 -17.35
N ALA A 12 9.03 -14.22 -16.14
CA ALA A 12 8.80 -12.85 -15.68
C ALA A 12 9.63 -11.84 -16.48
N ILE A 13 10.88 -12.15 -16.78
CA ILE A 13 11.77 -11.33 -17.64
C ILE A 13 11.18 -11.19 -19.06
N GLU A 14 10.75 -12.29 -19.66
CA GLU A 14 10.13 -12.27 -21.00
C GLU A 14 8.85 -11.42 -21.02
N ARG A 15 8.00 -11.54 -19.99
CA ARG A 15 6.81 -10.69 -19.83
C ARG A 15 7.20 -9.21 -19.79
N ILE A 16 8.23 -8.84 -19.06
CA ILE A 16 8.73 -7.46 -18.94
C ILE A 16 9.26 -6.96 -20.29
N GLN A 17 10.08 -7.76 -20.98
CA GLN A 17 10.63 -7.39 -22.29
C GLN A 17 9.55 -7.20 -23.36
N LYS A 18 8.56 -8.11 -23.41
CA LYS A 18 7.40 -7.99 -24.30
C LYS A 18 6.58 -6.73 -24.00
N PHE A 19 6.35 -6.46 -22.73
CA PHE A 19 5.63 -5.26 -22.28
C PHE A 19 6.35 -3.97 -22.68
N ALA A 20 7.67 -3.92 -22.52
CA ALA A 20 8.47 -2.75 -22.89
C ALA A 20 8.43 -2.49 -24.41
N LYS A 21 8.44 -3.54 -25.25
CA LYS A 21 8.27 -3.41 -26.71
C LYS A 21 6.91 -2.78 -27.05
N ILE A 22 5.83 -3.23 -26.40
CA ILE A 22 4.49 -2.64 -26.59
C ILE A 22 4.47 -1.18 -26.16
N ALA A 23 5.02 -0.86 -25.00
CA ALA A 23 5.09 0.50 -24.49
C ALA A 23 5.83 1.42 -25.48
N LYS A 24 6.97 0.98 -26.00
CA LYS A 24 7.77 1.71 -27.00
C LYS A 24 6.98 1.95 -28.28
N THR A 25 6.28 0.93 -28.82
CA THR A 25 5.45 1.07 -30.02
C THR A 25 4.30 2.05 -29.81
N MET A 26 3.79 2.16 -28.56
CA MET A 26 2.73 3.11 -28.20
C MET A 26 3.27 4.51 -27.88
N GLY A 27 4.59 4.73 -27.87
CA GLY A 27 5.22 5.99 -27.49
C GLY A 27 5.14 6.28 -26.00
N PHE A 28 5.09 5.26 -25.13
CA PHE A 28 4.97 5.40 -23.69
C PHE A 28 6.21 4.93 -22.95
N GLU A 29 6.54 5.61 -21.86
CA GLU A 29 7.57 5.15 -20.92
C GLU A 29 7.02 3.97 -20.08
N VAL A 30 7.93 3.08 -19.67
CA VAL A 30 7.64 2.03 -18.70
C VAL A 30 7.87 2.58 -17.30
N CYS A 31 6.84 2.52 -16.45
CA CYS A 31 6.88 2.98 -15.08
C CYS A 31 6.73 1.80 -14.13
N LEU A 32 7.62 1.65 -13.16
CA LEU A 32 7.49 0.67 -12.09
C LEU A 32 6.92 1.32 -10.83
N GLY A 33 5.81 0.79 -10.31
CA GLY A 33 5.31 1.15 -8.99
C GLY A 33 6.15 0.49 -7.90
N PHE A 34 6.92 1.29 -7.17
CA PHE A 34 7.80 0.83 -6.11
C PHE A 34 7.24 1.21 -4.73
N SER A 35 7.16 0.26 -3.79
CA SER A 35 6.60 0.48 -2.45
C SER A 35 7.59 0.21 -1.32
N GLY A 36 8.80 -0.24 -1.61
CA GLY A 36 9.77 -0.72 -0.63
C GLY A 36 9.42 -2.09 -0.02
N GLY A 37 8.34 -2.73 -0.49
CA GLY A 37 7.98 -4.09 -0.11
C GLY A 37 8.61 -5.14 -1.04
N LYS A 38 8.76 -6.37 -0.56
CA LYS A 38 9.45 -7.48 -1.24
C LYS A 38 9.02 -7.68 -2.71
N ASP A 39 7.74 -7.62 -2.98
CA ASP A 39 7.20 -7.86 -4.32
C ASP A 39 7.63 -6.75 -5.30
N SER A 40 7.67 -5.49 -4.86
CA SER A 40 8.13 -4.36 -5.66
C SER A 40 9.66 -4.37 -5.85
N GLN A 41 10.41 -4.87 -4.87
CA GLN A 41 11.87 -5.06 -4.98
C GLN A 41 12.21 -6.11 -6.02
N VAL A 42 11.52 -7.25 -5.99
CA VAL A 42 11.68 -8.31 -6.99
C VAL A 42 11.36 -7.77 -8.39
N CYS A 43 10.26 -7.05 -8.56
CA CYS A 43 9.94 -6.44 -9.86
C CYS A 43 11.00 -5.42 -10.32
N TYR A 44 11.58 -4.65 -9.40
CA TYR A 44 12.63 -3.69 -9.70
C TYR A 44 13.90 -4.39 -10.21
N ASP A 45 14.33 -5.45 -9.53
CA ASP A 45 15.49 -6.23 -9.93
C ASP A 45 15.25 -6.96 -11.28
N LEU A 46 14.08 -7.57 -11.45
CA LEU A 46 13.68 -8.19 -12.72
C LEU A 46 13.67 -7.18 -13.88
N CYS A 47 13.23 -5.94 -13.67
CA CYS A 47 13.29 -4.89 -14.69
C CYS A 47 14.74 -4.55 -15.03
N LYS A 48 15.63 -4.40 -14.06
CA LYS A 48 17.07 -4.20 -14.32
C LYS A 48 17.68 -5.36 -15.12
N ARG A 49 17.42 -6.59 -14.70
CA ARG A 49 17.93 -7.79 -15.35
C ARG A 49 17.33 -8.05 -16.74
N SER A 50 16.14 -7.55 -17.00
CA SER A 50 15.52 -7.65 -18.34
C SER A 50 16.15 -6.71 -19.38
N GLY A 51 16.99 -5.76 -18.94
CA GLY A 51 17.67 -4.81 -19.79
C GLY A 51 16.77 -3.73 -20.41
N ILE A 52 15.57 -3.51 -19.86
CA ILE A 52 14.66 -2.47 -20.35
C ILE A 52 14.96 -1.11 -19.73
N GLU A 53 14.60 -0.05 -20.44
CA GLU A 53 14.53 1.29 -19.85
C GLU A 53 13.22 1.44 -19.08
N PHE A 54 13.31 1.90 -17.83
CA PHE A 54 12.16 2.16 -16.96
C PHE A 54 12.44 3.22 -15.90
N LYS A 55 11.40 3.83 -15.37
CA LYS A 55 11.47 4.71 -14.19
C LYS A 55 10.69 4.07 -13.03
N ALA A 56 11.32 3.96 -11.87
CA ALA A 56 10.67 3.48 -10.67
C ALA A 56 10.14 4.65 -9.84
N TYR A 57 8.91 4.54 -9.35
CA TYR A 57 8.25 5.60 -8.61
C TYR A 57 7.73 5.12 -7.27
N TYR A 58 8.09 5.84 -6.21
CA TYR A 58 7.54 5.66 -4.88
C TYR A 58 6.53 6.76 -4.57
N ASN A 59 5.28 6.36 -4.45
CA ASN A 59 4.20 7.27 -4.08
C ASN A 59 4.17 7.43 -2.56
N VAL A 60 4.58 8.59 -2.06
CA VAL A 60 4.68 8.86 -0.63
C VAL A 60 3.28 8.90 -0.01
N ALA A 61 3.00 7.94 0.84
CA ALA A 61 1.77 7.87 1.61
C ALA A 61 2.08 7.82 3.12
N PHE A 62 1.25 7.12 3.89
CA PHE A 62 1.35 7.07 5.35
C PHE A 62 2.19 5.88 5.84
N GLU A 63 3.33 5.64 5.18
CA GLU A 63 4.31 4.62 5.58
C GLU A 63 5.25 5.14 6.68
N SER A 64 5.88 4.19 7.38
CA SER A 64 6.86 4.48 8.42
C SER A 64 8.13 5.15 7.87
N ASN A 65 8.84 5.84 8.74
CA ASN A 65 10.15 6.38 8.38
C ASN A 65 11.18 5.27 8.11
N VAL A 66 11.03 4.10 8.73
CA VAL A 66 11.88 2.93 8.47
C VAL A 66 11.83 2.55 6.99
N THR A 67 10.63 2.40 6.43
CA THR A 67 10.45 2.13 4.98
C THR A 67 11.04 3.26 4.12
N LYS A 68 10.85 4.52 4.51
CA LYS A 68 11.37 5.66 3.77
C LYS A 68 12.90 5.71 3.78
N CYS A 69 13.53 5.47 4.92
CA CYS A 69 15.00 5.37 5.03
C CYS A 69 15.53 4.21 4.19
N PHE A 70 14.91 3.03 4.29
CA PHE A 70 15.25 1.87 3.49
C PHE A 70 15.24 2.17 1.98
N ILE A 71 14.20 2.84 1.48
CA ILE A 71 14.12 3.20 0.05
C ILE A 71 15.24 4.17 -0.33
N ARG A 72 15.55 5.16 0.49
CA ARG A 72 16.62 6.13 0.21
C ARG A 72 17.99 5.47 0.18
N GLU A 73 18.25 4.54 1.06
CA GLU A 73 19.54 3.88 1.23
C GLU A 73 19.80 2.87 0.11
N TYR A 74 18.83 2.00 -0.16
CA TYR A 74 19.05 0.87 -1.07
C TYR A 74 18.53 1.08 -2.50
N TYR A 75 17.67 2.10 -2.72
CA TYR A 75 17.05 2.39 -4.01
C TYR A 75 17.07 3.88 -4.34
N PRO A 76 18.28 4.51 -4.41
CA PRO A 76 18.42 5.97 -4.59
C PRO A 76 17.87 6.49 -5.92
N ASP A 77 17.78 5.67 -6.94
CA ASP A 77 17.24 5.99 -8.28
C ASP A 77 15.71 5.96 -8.32
N VAL A 78 15.04 5.53 -7.25
CA VAL A 78 13.58 5.59 -7.18
C VAL A 78 13.10 7.03 -7.01
N ILE A 79 12.24 7.46 -7.93
CA ILE A 79 11.68 8.80 -7.95
C ILE A 79 10.55 8.92 -6.94
N TRP A 80 10.67 9.87 -6.02
CA TRP A 80 9.67 10.11 -4.99
C TRP A 80 8.57 11.04 -5.51
N ARG A 81 7.31 10.61 -5.41
CA ARG A 81 6.14 11.40 -5.78
C ARG A 81 5.37 11.85 -4.55
N ARG A 82 5.10 13.16 -4.49
CA ARG A 82 4.29 13.82 -3.48
C ARG A 82 3.30 14.74 -4.16
N ASP A 83 2.36 14.18 -4.89
CA ASP A 83 1.44 14.96 -5.74
C ASP A 83 0.34 15.62 -4.94
N TYR A 84 0.16 15.26 -3.68
CA TYR A 84 -0.85 15.82 -2.82
C TYR A 84 -0.28 16.92 -1.93
N LYS A 85 -0.95 18.08 -1.91
CA LYS A 85 -0.48 19.30 -1.23
C LYS A 85 -0.30 19.11 0.27
N PHE A 86 -1.16 18.31 0.91
CA PHE A 86 -1.20 18.15 2.36
C PHE A 86 -0.69 16.79 2.79
N GLY A 87 -0.06 16.70 3.97
CA GLY A 87 0.23 15.45 4.63
C GLY A 87 -1.06 14.71 5.03
N PHE A 88 -0.95 13.40 5.32
CA PHE A 88 -2.12 12.55 5.57
C PHE A 88 -3.01 13.08 6.71
N ILE A 89 -2.43 13.42 7.86
CA ILE A 89 -3.17 13.94 9.02
C ILE A 89 -3.82 15.29 8.70
N GLU A 90 -3.08 16.17 8.02
CA GLU A 90 -3.59 17.48 7.62
C GLU A 90 -4.75 17.36 6.63
N ASN A 91 -4.69 16.43 5.71
CA ASN A 91 -5.75 16.16 4.75
C ASN A 91 -7.07 15.74 5.40
N ILE A 92 -7.01 15.02 6.53
CA ILE A 92 -8.21 14.62 7.28
C ILE A 92 -9.06 15.84 7.65
N TRP A 93 -8.46 16.87 8.21
CA TRP A 93 -9.24 18.03 8.65
C TRP A 93 -9.50 19.06 7.56
N ARG A 94 -8.54 19.28 6.63
CA ARG A 94 -8.71 20.29 5.57
C ARG A 94 -9.72 19.90 4.50
N ASN A 95 -9.67 18.66 4.03
CA ASN A 95 -10.43 18.24 2.86
C ASN A 95 -11.51 17.20 3.16
N HIS A 96 -11.49 16.61 4.35
CA HIS A 96 -12.45 15.56 4.69
C HIS A 96 -13.21 15.86 6.00
N GLY A 97 -13.21 17.13 6.44
CA GLY A 97 -13.99 17.59 7.59
C GLY A 97 -13.77 16.74 8.85
N GLY A 98 -12.53 16.27 9.10
CA GLY A 98 -12.21 15.41 10.24
C GLY A 98 -12.67 13.96 10.12
N LEU A 99 -13.24 13.55 8.98
CA LEU A 99 -13.66 12.17 8.76
C LEU A 99 -12.43 11.27 8.56
N LEU A 100 -12.26 10.28 9.43
CA LEU A 100 -11.20 9.28 9.27
C LEU A 100 -11.53 8.33 8.09
N PRO A 101 -10.53 7.90 7.31
CA PRO A 101 -10.77 6.99 6.19
C PRO A 101 -11.31 5.64 6.64
N THR A 102 -12.15 5.04 5.83
CA THR A 102 -12.72 3.72 6.09
C THR A 102 -12.38 2.73 4.98
N VAL A 103 -12.84 1.48 5.10
CA VAL A 103 -12.70 0.48 4.02
C VAL A 103 -13.40 0.95 2.75
N GLN A 104 -14.61 1.53 2.89
CA GLN A 104 -15.43 2.01 1.78
C GLN A 104 -14.94 3.37 1.26
N ILE A 105 -14.60 4.29 2.17
CA ILE A 105 -14.18 5.66 1.86
C ILE A 105 -12.67 5.78 2.10
N ALA A 106 -11.88 5.11 1.27
CA ALA A 106 -10.44 5.09 1.37
C ALA A 106 -9.79 6.22 0.55
N TYR A 107 -10.22 7.46 0.78
CA TYR A 107 -9.69 8.64 0.09
C TYR A 107 -8.17 8.77 0.17
N CYS A 108 -7.55 8.27 1.26
CA CYS A 108 -6.11 8.25 1.40
C CYS A 108 -5.41 7.42 0.31
N CYS A 109 -5.98 6.28 -0.08
CA CYS A 109 -5.44 5.50 -1.20
C CYS A 109 -5.59 6.26 -2.52
N SER A 110 -6.74 6.88 -2.76
CA SER A 110 -6.96 7.67 -3.98
C SER A 110 -6.01 8.86 -4.05
N ASN A 111 -5.84 9.60 -2.95
CA ASN A 111 -5.05 10.82 -2.93
C ASN A 111 -3.53 10.57 -2.99
N TYR A 112 -3.04 9.53 -2.31
CA TYR A 112 -1.59 9.33 -2.15
C TYR A 112 -1.03 8.16 -2.94
N LYS A 113 -1.84 7.13 -3.28
CA LYS A 113 -1.33 5.92 -3.95
C LYS A 113 -1.79 5.76 -5.39
N HIS A 114 -2.98 6.31 -5.72
CA HIS A 114 -3.62 6.03 -7.01
C HIS A 114 -3.89 7.26 -7.87
N ASN A 115 -3.75 8.48 -7.34
CA ASN A 115 -4.04 9.70 -8.06
C ASN A 115 -2.81 10.21 -8.84
N HIS A 116 -2.41 9.44 -9.85
CA HIS A 116 -1.29 9.81 -10.74
C HIS A 116 -1.86 10.08 -12.12
N ASN A 117 -2.26 11.33 -12.34
CA ASN A 117 -3.05 11.74 -13.51
C ASN A 117 -2.31 11.68 -14.84
N TYR A 118 -0.99 11.38 -14.89
CA TYR A 118 -0.27 11.88 -16.03
C TYR A 118 0.82 10.98 -16.60
N ILE A 119 1.30 9.98 -15.87
CA ILE A 119 2.58 9.44 -16.28
C ILE A 119 2.53 7.95 -16.55
N ASP A 120 1.71 7.23 -15.79
CA ASP A 120 1.80 5.79 -15.77
C ASP A 120 0.91 5.13 -16.81
N LYS A 121 1.11 5.50 -18.07
CA LYS A 121 0.36 4.88 -19.17
C LYS A 121 0.74 3.42 -19.35
N CYS A 122 2.00 3.05 -19.05
CA CYS A 122 2.49 1.67 -19.03
C CYS A 122 3.14 1.39 -17.69
N SER A 123 2.44 0.69 -16.79
CA SER A 123 2.94 0.44 -15.44
C SER A 123 3.22 -1.03 -15.16
N ILE A 124 4.31 -1.29 -14.42
CA ILE A 124 4.64 -2.59 -13.84
C ILE A 124 4.36 -2.51 -12.34
N VAL A 125 3.72 -3.53 -11.80
CA VAL A 125 3.39 -3.62 -10.36
C VAL A 125 3.60 -5.04 -9.82
N GLY A 126 4.09 -5.12 -8.58
CA GLY A 126 4.33 -6.38 -7.87
C GLY A 126 3.05 -6.97 -7.26
N VAL A 127 2.01 -7.21 -8.04
CA VAL A 127 0.76 -7.83 -7.58
C VAL A 127 0.77 -9.32 -7.87
N ARG A 128 0.36 -10.13 -6.89
CA ARG A 128 0.32 -11.60 -7.00
C ARG A 128 -1.08 -12.16 -6.67
N LYS A 129 -1.44 -13.26 -7.33
CA LYS A 129 -2.69 -14.01 -7.04
C LYS A 129 -2.74 -14.49 -5.59
N ALA A 130 -1.61 -14.91 -5.05
CA ALA A 130 -1.48 -15.44 -3.69
C ALA A 130 -1.79 -14.42 -2.56
N GLU A 131 -1.83 -13.12 -2.86
CA GLU A 131 -2.08 -12.07 -1.85
C GLU A 131 -3.55 -11.99 -1.36
N GLY A 132 -4.47 -12.72 -1.97
CA GLY A 132 -5.85 -12.79 -1.50
C GLY A 132 -6.91 -12.98 -2.58
N ARG A 133 -8.13 -13.28 -2.13
CA ARG A 133 -9.29 -13.59 -3.00
C ARG A 133 -9.54 -12.57 -4.11
N ALA A 134 -9.46 -11.28 -3.80
CA ALA A 134 -9.70 -10.22 -4.79
C ALA A 134 -8.64 -10.19 -5.90
N ARG A 135 -7.48 -10.82 -5.68
CA ARG A 135 -6.37 -10.89 -6.62
C ARG A 135 -6.24 -12.22 -7.33
N SER A 136 -6.90 -13.28 -6.86
CA SER A 136 -6.81 -14.64 -7.42
C SER A 136 -7.20 -14.72 -8.91
N LYS A 137 -8.06 -13.80 -9.37
CA LYS A 137 -8.50 -13.72 -10.78
C LYS A 137 -7.66 -12.79 -11.66
N ARG A 138 -6.56 -12.24 -11.13
CA ARG A 138 -5.70 -11.34 -11.90
C ARG A 138 -4.90 -12.12 -12.94
N THR A 139 -4.74 -11.50 -14.10
CA THR A 139 -3.87 -11.98 -15.18
C THR A 139 -2.58 -11.17 -15.17
N ALA A 140 -1.53 -11.66 -15.84
CA ALA A 140 -0.26 -10.94 -15.93
C ALA A 140 -0.40 -9.56 -16.58
N PHE A 141 -1.38 -9.40 -17.45
CA PHE A 141 -1.64 -8.18 -18.19
C PHE A 141 -3.05 -7.65 -17.95
N SER A 142 -3.19 -6.33 -17.77
CA SER A 142 -4.49 -5.67 -17.71
C SER A 142 -4.46 -4.34 -18.45
N ALA A 143 -5.60 -3.94 -19.03
CA ALA A 143 -5.72 -2.64 -19.70
C ALA A 143 -7.03 -1.96 -19.32
N LYS A 144 -6.99 -0.64 -19.19
CA LYS A 144 -8.13 0.16 -18.74
C LYS A 144 -8.95 0.73 -19.90
N ASN A 145 -8.31 1.03 -21.02
CA ASN A 145 -8.97 1.74 -22.12
C ASN A 145 -9.22 0.81 -23.31
N LYS A 146 -10.49 0.43 -23.50
CA LYS A 146 -10.92 -0.40 -24.62
C LYS A 146 -10.58 0.21 -26.00
N THR A 147 -10.52 1.52 -26.13
CA THR A 147 -10.20 2.20 -27.39
C THR A 147 -8.74 2.06 -27.76
N ILE A 148 -7.82 2.20 -26.80
CA ILE A 148 -6.39 1.98 -27.02
C ILE A 148 -6.11 0.51 -27.30
N LEU A 149 -6.78 -0.39 -26.61
CA LEU A 149 -6.71 -1.83 -26.87
C LEU A 149 -7.20 -2.17 -28.27
N LYS A 150 -8.32 -1.56 -28.72
CA LYS A 150 -8.83 -1.79 -30.09
C LYS A 150 -7.86 -1.31 -31.16
N LYS A 151 -7.24 -0.14 -30.98
CA LYS A 151 -6.24 0.40 -31.91
C LYS A 151 -4.96 -0.44 -31.98
N ASN A 152 -4.58 -1.09 -30.89
CA ASN A 152 -3.36 -1.88 -30.76
C ASN A 152 -3.65 -3.38 -30.51
N LYS A 153 -4.82 -3.86 -30.91
CA LYS A 153 -5.28 -5.23 -30.64
C LYS A 153 -4.31 -6.29 -31.13
N HIS A 154 -3.68 -6.07 -32.31
CA HIS A 154 -2.68 -6.95 -32.86
C HIS A 154 -1.46 -7.12 -31.95
N LEU A 155 -0.92 -6.02 -31.37
CA LEU A 155 0.21 -6.06 -30.46
C LEU A 155 -0.16 -6.78 -29.15
N VAL A 156 -1.35 -6.51 -28.62
CA VAL A 156 -1.82 -7.17 -27.40
C VAL A 156 -2.06 -8.65 -27.63
N ASN A 157 -2.68 -9.05 -28.74
CA ASN A 157 -2.93 -10.45 -29.08
C ASN A 157 -1.64 -11.22 -29.44
N GLU A 158 -0.67 -10.56 -30.08
CA GLU A 158 0.61 -11.15 -30.41
C GLU A 158 1.47 -11.47 -29.18
N TYR A 159 1.46 -10.57 -28.18
CA TYR A 159 2.35 -10.64 -27.02
C TYR A 159 1.70 -11.16 -25.74
N PHE A 160 0.37 -11.06 -25.61
CA PHE A 160 -0.38 -11.46 -24.42
C PHE A 160 -1.63 -12.25 -24.81
N VAL A 161 -1.53 -13.57 -24.73
CA VAL A 161 -2.65 -14.50 -25.01
C VAL A 161 -3.75 -14.41 -23.92
N GLU A 162 -3.47 -13.78 -22.78
CA GLU A 162 -4.37 -13.73 -21.63
C GLU A 162 -5.35 -12.55 -21.73
N THR A 163 -6.60 -12.83 -21.42
CA THR A 163 -7.69 -11.86 -21.44
C THR A 163 -7.45 -10.67 -20.53
N CYS A 164 -7.52 -9.49 -21.10
CA CYS A 164 -7.41 -8.22 -20.41
C CYS A 164 -8.58 -7.99 -19.47
N GLN A 165 -8.33 -7.90 -18.17
CA GLN A 165 -9.32 -7.40 -17.22
C GLN A 165 -9.14 -5.91 -16.99
N SER A 166 -10.24 -5.16 -17.06
CA SER A 166 -10.25 -3.73 -16.73
C SER A 166 -9.99 -3.54 -15.24
N VAL A 167 -8.96 -2.77 -14.89
CA VAL A 167 -8.61 -2.43 -13.52
C VAL A 167 -8.71 -0.92 -13.34
N GLY A 168 -9.27 -0.49 -12.21
CA GLY A 168 -9.46 0.91 -11.85
C GLY A 168 -8.18 1.67 -11.52
N THR A 169 -7.14 1.58 -12.36
CA THR A 169 -5.87 2.32 -12.21
C THR A 169 -5.77 3.45 -13.24
N ALA A 170 -4.94 4.44 -12.95
CA ALA A 170 -4.66 5.53 -13.89
C ALA A 170 -3.88 5.08 -15.12
N SER A 171 -3.17 3.95 -15.03
CA SER A 171 -2.38 3.37 -16.13
C SER A 171 -3.27 2.87 -17.25
N VAL A 172 -2.87 3.11 -18.48
CA VAL A 172 -3.58 2.62 -19.66
C VAL A 172 -3.41 1.11 -19.80
N ILE A 173 -2.18 0.64 -19.63
CA ILE A 173 -1.84 -0.79 -19.57
C ILE A 173 -0.96 -1.07 -18.35
N GLN A 174 -1.15 -2.23 -17.77
CA GLN A 174 -0.45 -2.65 -16.55
C GLN A 174 0.03 -4.10 -16.67
N LEU A 175 1.28 -4.32 -16.32
CA LEU A 175 1.89 -5.64 -16.22
C LEU A 175 2.07 -6.04 -14.75
N MET A 176 1.78 -7.28 -14.45
CA MET A 176 2.05 -7.97 -13.18
C MET A 176 2.98 -9.15 -13.45
N PRO A 177 4.30 -8.94 -13.59
CA PRO A 177 5.22 -9.96 -14.07
C PRO A 177 5.28 -11.20 -13.19
N ILE A 178 5.12 -11.02 -11.88
CA ILE A 178 5.19 -12.06 -10.85
C ILE A 178 3.79 -12.49 -10.35
N VAL A 179 2.74 -12.31 -11.16
CA VAL A 179 1.34 -12.54 -10.76
C VAL A 179 1.09 -13.96 -10.25
N ASP A 180 1.79 -14.94 -10.79
CA ASP A 180 1.65 -16.37 -10.47
C ASP A 180 2.60 -16.84 -9.36
N TRP A 181 3.51 -15.97 -8.87
CA TRP A 181 4.49 -16.34 -7.85
C TRP A 181 3.84 -16.51 -6.48
N THR A 182 4.29 -17.50 -5.75
CA THR A 182 3.95 -17.70 -4.33
C THR A 182 4.72 -16.74 -3.43
N ASP A 183 4.41 -16.73 -2.15
CA ASP A 183 5.19 -15.97 -1.17
C ASP A 183 6.60 -16.55 -1.00
N GLY A 184 6.73 -17.89 -1.07
CA GLY A 184 8.02 -18.59 -1.07
C GLY A 184 8.89 -18.19 -2.26
N ASP A 185 8.36 -18.20 -3.49
CA ASP A 185 9.13 -17.83 -4.69
C ASP A 185 9.73 -16.41 -4.59
N VAL A 186 8.98 -15.47 -3.99
CA VAL A 186 9.46 -14.11 -3.78
C VAL A 186 10.62 -14.06 -2.78
N TRP A 187 10.52 -14.79 -1.66
CA TRP A 187 11.58 -14.84 -0.66
C TRP A 187 12.81 -15.60 -1.18
N ASP A 188 12.63 -16.71 -1.89
CA ASP A 188 13.71 -17.47 -2.50
C ASP A 188 14.48 -16.60 -3.50
N TYR A 189 13.77 -15.78 -4.29
CA TYR A 189 14.40 -14.82 -5.19
C TYR A 189 15.23 -13.77 -4.44
N ILE A 190 14.65 -13.17 -3.38
CA ILE A 190 15.34 -12.17 -2.55
C ILE A 190 16.63 -12.75 -1.97
N HIS A 191 16.59 -13.96 -1.43
CA HIS A 191 17.76 -14.63 -0.87
C HIS A 191 18.77 -15.00 -1.96
N LYS A 192 18.32 -15.52 -3.09
CA LYS A 192 19.18 -15.92 -4.22
C LYS A 192 20.03 -14.74 -4.74
N TYR A 193 19.45 -13.56 -4.83
CA TYR A 193 20.09 -12.37 -5.37
C TYR A 193 20.58 -11.39 -4.29
N ASN A 194 20.57 -11.80 -3.02
CA ASN A 194 21.00 -10.97 -1.89
C ASN A 194 20.34 -9.57 -1.89
N LEU A 195 19.05 -9.50 -2.24
CA LEU A 195 18.35 -8.22 -2.21
C LEU A 195 18.16 -7.74 -0.76
N PRO A 196 18.25 -6.44 -0.49
CA PRO A 196 18.06 -5.91 0.85
C PRO A 196 16.64 -6.19 1.35
N VAL A 197 16.49 -6.50 2.62
CA VAL A 197 15.19 -6.76 3.24
C VAL A 197 14.75 -5.53 4.04
N ASN A 198 13.54 -5.04 3.75
CA ASN A 198 12.99 -3.92 4.51
C ASN A 198 12.78 -4.33 5.98
N PRO A 199 13.35 -3.58 6.96
CA PRO A 199 13.26 -3.94 8.38
C PRO A 199 11.83 -4.03 8.94
N GLU A 200 10.84 -3.46 8.27
CA GLU A 200 9.44 -3.63 8.69
C GLU A 200 8.97 -5.10 8.65
N TYR A 201 9.64 -5.97 7.89
CA TYR A 201 9.31 -7.41 7.85
C TYR A 201 9.67 -8.15 9.14
N GLU A 202 10.51 -7.59 10.03
CA GLU A 202 10.76 -8.15 11.37
C GLU A 202 9.49 -8.17 12.24
N HIS A 203 8.59 -7.22 12.01
CA HIS A 203 7.41 -7.01 12.85
C HIS A 203 6.08 -7.16 12.09
N SER A 204 6.12 -7.18 10.76
CA SER A 204 4.94 -7.23 9.91
C SER A 204 5.13 -8.17 8.72
N ARG A 205 4.09 -8.90 8.37
CA ARG A 205 4.11 -9.70 7.13
C ARG A 205 4.03 -8.86 5.85
N ARG A 206 3.79 -7.56 5.99
CA ARG A 206 3.55 -6.66 4.85
C ARG A 206 4.07 -5.26 5.14
N VAL A 207 4.80 -4.70 4.21
CA VAL A 207 5.13 -3.27 4.18
C VAL A 207 3.94 -2.47 3.66
N GLY A 208 3.56 -1.40 4.36
CA GLY A 208 2.43 -0.55 4.01
C GLY A 208 2.24 0.64 4.94
N CYS A 209 1.03 1.22 4.97
CA CYS A 209 0.72 2.30 5.90
C CYS A 209 0.85 1.83 7.35
N ILE A 210 1.33 2.72 8.23
CA ILE A 210 1.54 2.46 9.67
C ILE A 210 0.26 1.90 10.29
N VAL A 211 -0.86 2.56 10.02
CA VAL A 211 -2.20 2.08 10.32
C VAL A 211 -3.07 2.24 9.08
N CYS A 212 -3.98 1.31 8.84
CA CYS A 212 -4.79 1.32 7.63
C CYS A 212 -6.12 0.60 7.86
N PRO A 213 -7.25 1.26 7.58
CA PRO A 213 -8.55 0.61 7.71
C PRO A 213 -8.72 -0.63 6.81
N LYS A 214 -7.95 -0.76 5.75
CA LYS A 214 -7.99 -1.93 4.84
C LYS A 214 -7.09 -3.09 5.25
N THR A 215 -6.37 -2.98 6.36
CA THR A 215 -5.54 -4.07 6.88
C THR A 215 -6.21 -4.76 8.06
N ASN A 216 -5.65 -5.89 8.50
CA ASN A 216 -6.17 -6.59 9.65
C ASN A 216 -5.88 -5.83 10.97
N PHE A 217 -6.67 -6.15 11.99
CA PHE A 217 -6.58 -5.52 13.30
C PHE A 217 -5.19 -5.67 13.94
N THR A 218 -4.56 -6.82 13.82
CA THR A 218 -3.23 -7.10 14.40
C THR A 218 -2.15 -6.17 13.84
N SER A 219 -2.14 -5.93 12.53
CA SER A 219 -1.18 -5.01 11.91
C SER A 219 -1.40 -3.56 12.37
N ASN A 220 -2.66 -3.13 12.49
CA ASN A 220 -3.00 -1.81 13.02
C ASN A 220 -2.56 -1.65 14.47
N TYR A 221 -2.79 -2.67 15.28
CA TYR A 221 -2.38 -2.71 16.66
C TYR A 221 -0.85 -2.56 16.83
N ILE A 222 -0.06 -3.31 16.05
CA ILE A 222 1.40 -3.17 16.04
C ILE A 222 1.81 -1.74 15.65
N GLY A 223 1.13 -1.16 14.66
CA GLY A 223 1.37 0.22 14.25
C GLY A 223 1.12 1.24 15.37
N LEU A 224 0.03 1.09 16.13
CA LEU A 224 -0.27 1.96 17.27
C LEU A 224 0.70 1.77 18.43
N LEU A 225 1.14 0.55 18.72
CA LEU A 225 2.16 0.31 19.76
C LEU A 225 3.51 0.95 19.39
N LYS A 226 3.89 0.88 18.13
CA LYS A 226 5.15 1.47 17.64
C LYS A 226 5.09 2.99 17.56
N TYR A 227 3.91 3.54 17.27
CA TYR A 227 3.69 4.97 17.05
C TYR A 227 2.47 5.50 17.86
N PRO A 228 2.48 5.46 19.21
CA PRO A 228 1.31 5.82 20.02
C PRO A 228 0.90 7.30 19.88
N LYS A 229 1.79 8.21 19.51
CA LYS A 229 1.47 9.63 19.19
C LYS A 229 0.49 9.81 18.03
N LEU A 230 0.29 8.79 17.20
CA LEU A 230 -0.71 8.83 16.14
C LEU A 230 -2.13 8.95 16.68
N ILE A 231 -2.39 8.45 17.87
CA ILE A 231 -3.69 8.57 18.54
C ILE A 231 -4.06 10.04 18.68
N ASP A 232 -3.16 10.84 19.27
CA ASP A 232 -3.39 12.29 19.40
C ASP A 232 -3.47 12.99 18.05
N ALA A 233 -2.64 12.62 17.09
CA ALA A 233 -2.65 13.23 15.77
C ALA A 233 -4.00 13.04 15.04
N PHE A 234 -4.62 11.87 15.15
CA PHE A 234 -5.93 11.60 14.57
C PHE A 234 -7.04 12.37 15.32
N ILE A 235 -7.01 12.38 16.64
CA ILE A 235 -7.98 13.13 17.45
C ILE A 235 -7.88 14.62 17.15
N LEU A 236 -6.68 15.20 17.16
CA LEU A 236 -6.44 16.61 16.83
C LEU A 236 -6.94 16.97 15.42
N ALA A 237 -6.81 16.09 14.44
CA ALA A 237 -7.32 16.34 13.11
C ALA A 237 -8.86 16.47 13.10
N ARG A 238 -9.56 15.72 13.96
CA ARG A 238 -11.01 15.82 14.11
C ARG A 238 -11.42 17.10 14.85
N GLU A 239 -10.72 17.42 15.93
CA GLU A 239 -10.94 18.66 16.71
C GLU A 239 -10.77 19.89 15.82
N LYS A 240 -9.70 19.96 15.02
CA LYS A 240 -9.45 21.05 14.07
C LYS A 240 -10.55 21.20 13.00
N ALA A 241 -11.27 20.15 12.70
CA ALA A 241 -12.41 20.19 11.79
C ALA A 241 -13.73 20.58 12.49
N GLY A 242 -13.71 20.98 13.77
CA GLY A 242 -14.90 21.31 14.55
C GLY A 242 -15.75 20.11 14.95
N ARG A 243 -15.19 18.90 14.89
CA ARG A 243 -15.90 17.66 15.28
C ARG A 243 -15.64 17.29 16.75
N ASN A 244 -15.63 18.27 17.62
CA ASN A 244 -15.45 18.08 19.05
C ASN A 244 -16.65 17.31 19.60
N GLY A 245 -16.41 16.16 20.25
CA GLY A 245 -17.45 15.35 20.86
C GLY A 245 -18.37 14.59 19.91
N ASN A 246 -18.30 14.84 18.59
CA ASN A 246 -19.09 14.08 17.64
C ASN A 246 -18.40 12.77 17.26
N PRO A 247 -19.01 11.63 17.56
CA PRO A 247 -18.53 10.36 17.05
C PRO A 247 -18.48 10.39 15.51
N ILE A 248 -17.76 9.47 14.92
CA ILE A 248 -17.96 9.16 13.49
C ILE A 248 -19.38 8.64 13.40
N ASP A 249 -20.25 9.47 12.87
CA ASP A 249 -21.70 9.47 13.09
C ASP A 249 -22.38 8.11 12.83
N TRP A 250 -21.74 7.18 12.17
CA TRP A 250 -22.30 5.87 11.84
C TRP A 250 -21.52 4.67 12.43
N LEU A 251 -20.31 4.88 12.95
CA LEU A 251 -19.49 3.79 13.51
C LEU A 251 -19.74 3.51 15.00
N ILE A 252 -20.52 4.37 15.68
CA ILE A 252 -20.55 4.43 17.13
C ILE A 252 -21.96 4.68 17.66
N THR A 253 -22.88 3.86 17.25
CA THR A 253 -24.28 4.02 17.64
C THR A 253 -24.66 3.31 18.95
N SER A 254 -23.86 2.39 19.45
CA SER A 254 -24.26 1.55 20.58
C SER A 254 -23.73 1.98 21.96
N ASP A 255 -22.59 2.65 22.01
CA ASP A 255 -21.99 3.07 23.27
C ASP A 255 -21.87 4.60 23.35
N LYS A 256 -22.77 5.21 24.11
CA LYS A 256 -22.77 6.64 24.44
C LYS A 256 -21.59 7.05 25.34
N LYS A 257 -20.51 6.30 25.37
CA LYS A 257 -19.29 6.71 26.05
C LYS A 257 -18.69 7.90 25.33
N ASP A 258 -18.31 8.90 26.10
CA ASP A 258 -17.60 10.06 25.60
C ASP A 258 -16.23 9.60 25.07
N TYR A 259 -16.13 9.44 23.76
CA TYR A 259 -14.94 8.87 23.12
C TYR A 259 -13.70 9.74 23.29
N PHE A 260 -13.88 11.01 23.68
CA PHE A 260 -12.82 11.93 24.01
C PHE A 260 -12.14 11.58 25.33
N ASP A 261 -12.85 10.93 26.23
CA ASP A 261 -12.28 10.45 27.49
C ASP A 261 -11.38 9.24 27.31
N ASP A 262 -11.55 8.47 26.21
CA ASP A 262 -10.72 7.31 25.89
C ASP A 262 -10.25 7.32 24.43
N LYS A 263 -9.31 8.20 24.13
CA LYS A 263 -8.71 8.35 22.79
C LYS A 263 -8.17 7.05 22.22
N PRO A 264 -7.44 6.19 22.96
CA PRO A 264 -7.01 4.87 22.49
C PRO A 264 -8.18 3.97 22.08
N TYR A 265 -9.25 3.92 22.88
CA TYR A 265 -10.45 3.13 22.58
C TYR A 265 -11.08 3.56 21.27
N TYR A 266 -11.25 4.87 21.08
CA TYR A 266 -11.82 5.44 19.88
C TYR A 266 -11.03 5.04 18.62
N ILE A 267 -9.71 5.19 18.63
CA ILE A 267 -8.86 4.86 17.49
C ILE A 267 -8.83 3.35 17.23
N CYS A 268 -8.80 2.52 18.25
CA CYS A 268 -8.90 1.07 18.12
C CYS A 268 -10.24 0.65 17.53
N ARG A 269 -11.33 1.28 17.92
CA ARG A 269 -12.68 1.04 17.35
C ARG A 269 -12.75 1.42 15.89
N TRP A 270 -12.24 2.58 15.51
CA TRP A 270 -12.15 2.99 14.12
C TRP A 270 -11.40 1.96 13.26
N LEU A 271 -10.25 1.47 13.73
CA LEU A 271 -9.43 0.51 13.00
C LEU A 271 -9.98 -0.92 12.98
N ASN A 272 -10.90 -1.24 13.89
CA ASN A 272 -11.53 -2.56 13.95
C ASN A 272 -12.67 -2.73 12.94
N HIS A 273 -13.24 -1.65 12.42
CA HIS A 273 -14.37 -1.65 11.47
C HIS A 273 -15.58 -2.48 11.85
N SER A 274 -15.76 -2.76 13.13
CA SER A 274 -16.86 -3.58 13.63
C SER A 274 -17.74 -2.76 14.58
N PHE A 275 -19.04 -2.84 14.38
CA PHE A 275 -20.05 -2.34 15.35
C PHE A 275 -20.15 -3.23 16.58
N MET A 276 -19.64 -4.46 16.48
CA MET A 276 -19.67 -5.41 17.59
C MET A 276 -18.66 -5.03 18.67
N PRO A 277 -18.91 -5.33 19.93
CA PRO A 277 -17.91 -5.22 20.99
C PRO A 277 -16.60 -5.90 20.62
N PHE A 278 -15.51 -5.47 21.23
CA PHE A 278 -14.24 -6.14 21.03
C PHE A 278 -14.32 -7.62 21.43
N THR A 279 -13.73 -8.49 20.63
CA THR A 279 -13.45 -9.86 21.05
C THR A 279 -12.44 -9.86 22.18
N LYS A 280 -12.32 -10.95 22.94
CA LYS A 280 -11.32 -11.06 24.02
C LYS A 280 -9.90 -10.68 23.57
N LYS A 281 -9.50 -11.13 22.37
CA LYS A 281 -8.21 -10.81 21.78
C LYS A 281 -8.07 -9.33 21.42
N GLN A 282 -9.11 -8.71 20.90
CA GLN A 282 -9.10 -7.28 20.56
C GLN A 282 -9.09 -6.41 21.83
N GLU A 283 -9.78 -6.85 22.88
CA GLU A 283 -9.75 -6.19 24.19
C GLU A 283 -8.36 -6.22 24.81
N GLU A 284 -7.67 -7.37 24.74
CA GLU A 284 -6.28 -7.48 25.18
C GLU A 284 -5.36 -6.52 24.41
N PHE A 285 -5.53 -6.44 23.10
CA PHE A 285 -4.76 -5.52 22.26
C PHE A 285 -5.03 -4.07 22.58
N TYR A 286 -6.29 -3.71 22.78
CA TYR A 286 -6.65 -2.36 23.18
C TYR A 286 -6.00 -1.98 24.52
N ARG A 287 -6.04 -2.85 25.54
CA ARG A 287 -5.40 -2.61 26.84
C ARG A 287 -3.91 -2.29 26.69
N LYS A 288 -3.17 -3.08 25.91
CA LYS A 288 -1.75 -2.84 25.66
C LYS A 288 -1.50 -1.51 24.93
N VAL A 289 -2.34 -1.14 23.96
CA VAL A 289 -2.26 0.16 23.30
C VAL A 289 -2.50 1.30 24.30
N ARG A 290 -3.50 1.15 25.16
CA ARG A 290 -3.81 2.12 26.22
C ARG A 290 -2.66 2.26 27.20
N GLU A 291 -2.14 1.17 27.76
CA GLU A 291 -0.98 1.18 28.65
C GLU A 291 0.21 1.93 28.03
N LYS A 292 0.50 1.64 26.74
CA LYS A 292 1.59 2.31 26.02
C LYS A 292 1.34 3.79 25.82
N TYR A 293 0.11 4.17 25.54
CA TYR A 293 -0.30 5.57 25.41
C TYR A 293 -0.21 6.32 26.75
N ASP A 294 -0.69 5.72 27.84
CA ASP A 294 -0.64 6.31 29.18
C ASP A 294 0.80 6.48 29.67
N GLN A 295 1.69 5.52 29.41
CA GLN A 295 3.13 5.64 29.66
C GLN A 295 3.75 6.83 28.91
N LEU A 296 3.37 7.01 27.63
CA LEU A 296 3.83 8.15 26.85
C LEU A 296 3.40 9.47 27.48
N LYS A 297 2.12 9.59 27.89
CA LYS A 297 1.58 10.80 28.50
C LYS A 297 2.23 11.12 29.86
N SER A 298 2.46 10.10 30.68
CA SER A 298 3.17 10.27 31.93
C SER A 298 4.60 10.78 31.77
N ASN A 299 5.28 10.33 30.70
CA ASN A 299 6.64 10.79 30.40
C ASN A 299 6.65 12.23 29.83
N GLU A 300 5.69 12.59 28.99
CA GLU A 300 5.54 13.96 28.48
C GLU A 300 5.29 14.96 29.64
N ASN A 301 4.44 14.60 30.63
CA ASN A 301 4.14 15.44 31.80
C ASN A 301 5.33 15.58 32.77
N LYS A 302 6.30 14.67 32.78
CA LYS A 302 7.52 14.77 33.61
C LYS A 302 8.59 15.66 33.00
N LEU A 303 8.48 16.00 31.72
CA LEU A 303 9.45 16.82 30.97
C LEU A 303 9.01 18.31 30.93
N LEU A 304 7.81 18.62 31.38
CA LEU A 304 7.25 19.97 31.58
C LEU A 304 7.39 20.41 33.03
#